data_707cbc4872800dfdb0800ada3e9d8ac8
#
_entry.id   707cbc4872800dfdb0800ada3e9d8ac8
#
_cell.length_a   1.000
_cell.length_b   1.000
_cell.length_c   1.000
_cell.angle_alpha   90.00
_cell.angle_beta   90.00
_cell.angle_gamma   90.00
#
_symmetry.space_group_name_H-M   'P 1'
#
loop_
_entity.id
_entity.type
_entity.pdbx_description
1 polymer ?
#
loop_
_entity_poly.entity_id
_entity_poly.type
_entity_poly.pdbx_seq_one_letter_code
_entity_poly.pdbx_strand_id
1 'polypeptide(L)'
;LATGPNESMGGASSGNFDWPGDSDLDSLIEDETNNASVIEFDFVPISNKLSFRFIMASEEYDMGNFECNYSDVFAFLLTDQNGVTTNLAVLPETDIPIAITNIHPDNDECGAANPEYFHGYTPVGQPDIGYDGRTVPFIAQANVNIGETYHIKLAVADASDAQLDSAVFLEAGSFDLGINLGEDILIGSGNEECIGNDIILNTQIDDSLEETIFNWYKDGAILDDENSSTLVVSETGTYSVDVIISENCTTADEILVEFYIPEEVENLPTLNSCDNFEIDGNGIFDLDPVSYTHLRAH
;
A
#
# COMPACT_ATOMS: atom_id res chain seq x y z
N LEU A 1 -13.66 -13.03 -6.00
CA LEU A 1 -14.54 -12.89 -7.17
C LEU A 1 -14.02 -13.79 -8.28
N ALA A 2 -14.90 -14.43 -9.05
CA ALA A 2 -14.53 -15.27 -10.17
C ALA A 2 -15.64 -15.24 -11.22
N THR A 3 -15.30 -15.47 -12.49
CA THR A 3 -16.25 -15.57 -13.60
C THR A 3 -16.87 -16.95 -13.70
N GLY A 4 -16.25 -17.97 -13.10
CA GLY A 4 -16.77 -19.33 -12.99
C GLY A 4 -17.43 -19.68 -11.66
N PRO A 5 -18.00 -20.88 -11.51
CA PRO A 5 -18.61 -21.32 -10.26
C PRO A 5 -17.55 -21.53 -9.16
N ASN A 6 -17.96 -21.43 -7.88
CA ASN A 6 -17.07 -21.63 -6.72
C ASN A 6 -16.28 -22.96 -6.76
N GLU A 7 -16.77 -23.95 -7.49
CA GLU A 7 -16.12 -25.25 -7.66
C GLU A 7 -14.87 -25.16 -8.54
N SER A 8 -14.76 -24.13 -9.40
CA SER A 8 -13.60 -23.85 -10.26
C SER A 8 -12.41 -23.28 -9.49
N MET A 9 -12.62 -22.67 -8.35
CA MET A 9 -11.53 -22.15 -7.52
C MET A 9 -10.57 -23.23 -7.00
N GLY A 10 -10.98 -24.49 -7.03
CA GLY A 10 -10.20 -25.65 -6.60
C GLY A 10 -9.91 -26.69 -7.70
N GLY A 11 -10.33 -26.46 -8.94
CA GLY A 11 -10.13 -27.40 -10.05
C GLY A 11 -10.71 -26.86 -11.35
N ALA A 12 -10.08 -27.18 -12.47
CA ALA A 12 -10.51 -26.72 -13.79
C ALA A 12 -12.01 -26.95 -14.00
N SER A 13 -12.73 -25.85 -14.24
CA SER A 13 -14.10 -25.86 -14.69
C SER A 13 -14.15 -25.26 -16.09
N SER A 14 -14.36 -26.07 -17.08
CA SER A 14 -14.65 -25.64 -18.45
C SER A 14 -16.16 -25.68 -18.71
N GLY A 15 -16.93 -24.98 -17.88
CA GLY A 15 -18.38 -24.86 -18.10
C GLY A 15 -18.69 -23.58 -18.85
N ASN A 16 -19.41 -23.66 -19.96
CA ASN A 16 -20.06 -22.47 -20.52
C ASN A 16 -21.17 -22.07 -19.54
N PHE A 17 -20.90 -21.11 -18.72
CA PHE A 17 -21.86 -20.42 -17.89
C PHE A 17 -22.30 -19.17 -18.67
N ASP A 18 -23.51 -18.74 -18.50
CA ASP A 18 -24.07 -17.62 -19.28
C ASP A 18 -24.98 -16.81 -18.36
N TRP A 19 -24.35 -15.91 -17.56
CA TRP A 19 -25.05 -14.85 -16.84
C TRP A 19 -24.54 -13.48 -17.29
N PRO A 20 -25.29 -12.42 -17.05
CA PRO A 20 -24.96 -11.08 -17.55
C PRO A 20 -23.55 -10.61 -17.17
N GLY A 21 -22.95 -9.85 -18.07
CA GLY A 21 -21.78 -9.02 -17.81
C GLY A 21 -22.07 -7.78 -16.97
N ASP A 22 -21.13 -6.82 -16.97
CA ASP A 22 -21.21 -5.59 -16.21
C ASP A 22 -20.92 -4.37 -17.09
N SER A 23 -21.84 -3.39 -17.09
CA SER A 23 -21.77 -2.22 -17.98
C SER A 23 -20.59 -1.28 -17.72
N ASP A 24 -20.05 -1.28 -16.49
CA ASP A 24 -18.87 -0.46 -16.19
C ASP A 24 -17.63 -1.14 -16.76
N LEU A 25 -17.54 -2.47 -16.69
CA LEU A 25 -16.47 -3.23 -17.32
C LEU A 25 -16.56 -3.16 -18.85
N ASP A 26 -17.77 -3.26 -19.46
CA ASP A 26 -17.98 -3.06 -20.89
C ASP A 26 -17.39 -1.72 -21.37
N SER A 27 -17.59 -0.68 -20.56
CA SER A 27 -17.08 0.67 -20.86
C SER A 27 -15.56 0.79 -20.80
N LEU A 28 -14.88 -0.07 -20.02
CA LEU A 28 -13.42 -0.07 -19.89
C LEU A 28 -12.73 -0.73 -21.09
N ILE A 29 -13.34 -1.76 -21.69
CA ILE A 29 -12.75 -2.54 -22.79
C ILE A 29 -13.37 -2.23 -24.15
N GLU A 30 -14.44 -1.43 -24.20
CA GLU A 30 -15.23 -1.14 -25.42
C GLU A 30 -15.80 -2.40 -26.08
N ASP A 31 -16.12 -3.43 -25.27
CA ASP A 31 -16.71 -4.70 -25.69
C ASP A 31 -17.76 -5.17 -24.66
N GLU A 32 -18.58 -6.17 -25.02
CA GLU A 32 -19.56 -6.75 -24.09
C GLU A 32 -18.89 -7.82 -23.21
N THR A 33 -19.17 -7.74 -21.89
CA THR A 33 -18.72 -8.73 -20.93
C THR A 33 -19.81 -9.76 -20.61
N ASN A 34 -19.40 -10.90 -20.07
CA ASN A 34 -20.25 -11.99 -19.63
C ASN A 34 -19.82 -12.41 -18.22
N ASN A 35 -20.68 -13.16 -17.54
CA ASN A 35 -20.36 -13.85 -16.29
C ASN A 35 -19.75 -12.95 -15.20
N ALA A 36 -20.26 -11.72 -15.08
CA ALA A 36 -19.72 -10.78 -14.12
C ALA A 36 -19.99 -11.20 -12.66
N SER A 37 -18.93 -11.17 -11.86
CA SER A 37 -19.02 -11.23 -10.40
C SER A 37 -18.71 -9.86 -9.81
N VAL A 38 -19.65 -9.33 -9.02
CA VAL A 38 -19.57 -7.96 -8.50
C VAL A 38 -19.75 -7.93 -6.99
N ILE A 39 -18.92 -7.15 -6.31
CA ILE A 39 -19.12 -6.70 -4.92
C ILE A 39 -19.08 -5.19 -4.96
N GLU A 40 -20.11 -4.52 -4.48
CA GLU A 40 -20.15 -3.07 -4.40
C GLU A 40 -20.78 -2.60 -3.10
N PHE A 41 -20.27 -1.51 -2.55
CA PHE A 41 -20.77 -0.90 -1.33
C PHE A 41 -20.31 0.54 -1.17
N ASP A 42 -21.06 1.30 -0.37
CA ASP A 42 -20.65 2.62 0.07
C ASP A 42 -19.91 2.53 1.40
N PHE A 43 -18.90 3.40 1.58
CA PHE A 43 -18.19 3.51 2.84
C PHE A 43 -17.78 4.97 3.10
N VAL A 44 -17.54 5.26 4.37
CA VAL A 44 -16.99 6.53 4.83
C VAL A 44 -15.62 6.24 5.42
N PRO A 45 -14.52 6.70 4.78
CA PRO A 45 -13.18 6.45 5.29
C PRO A 45 -12.96 7.20 6.61
N ILE A 46 -12.24 6.56 7.49
CA ILE A 46 -11.83 7.08 8.80
C ILE A 46 -10.39 7.58 8.79
N SER A 47 -9.68 7.31 7.70
CA SER A 47 -8.34 7.80 7.42
C SER A 47 -8.23 8.33 6.00
N ASN A 48 -7.10 8.96 5.67
CA ASN A 48 -6.86 9.54 4.36
C ASN A 48 -6.38 8.54 3.29
N LYS A 49 -6.34 7.26 3.61
CA LYS A 49 -5.85 6.20 2.71
C LYS A 49 -6.80 4.99 2.73
N LEU A 50 -7.05 4.47 1.54
CA LEU A 50 -7.65 3.17 1.31
C LEU A 50 -6.60 2.27 0.68
N SER A 51 -6.40 1.06 1.20
CA SER A 51 -5.57 0.06 0.52
C SER A 51 -6.02 -1.36 0.81
N PHE A 52 -5.77 -2.27 -0.13
CA PHE A 52 -5.96 -3.72 0.05
C PHE A 52 -5.07 -4.48 -0.91
N ARG A 53 -4.76 -5.74 -0.57
CA ARG A 53 -3.89 -6.60 -1.37
C ARG A 53 -4.70 -7.65 -2.12
N PHE A 54 -4.25 -7.95 -3.35
CA PHE A 54 -4.93 -8.91 -4.20
C PHE A 54 -3.96 -9.60 -5.16
N ILE A 55 -4.40 -10.71 -5.73
CA ILE A 55 -3.81 -11.37 -6.91
C ILE A 55 -4.90 -11.61 -7.95
N MET A 56 -4.50 -11.61 -9.22
CA MET A 56 -5.31 -12.11 -10.34
C MET A 56 -4.80 -13.48 -10.75
N ALA A 57 -5.70 -14.38 -11.11
CA ALA A 57 -5.40 -15.70 -11.68
C ALA A 57 -6.38 -16.00 -12.81
N SER A 58 -5.91 -16.73 -13.83
CA SER A 58 -6.74 -17.08 -15.00
C SER A 58 -6.35 -18.43 -15.61
N GLU A 59 -7.33 -19.07 -16.23
CA GLU A 59 -7.16 -20.25 -17.07
C GLU A 59 -6.66 -19.90 -18.50
N GLU A 60 -6.62 -18.63 -18.88
CA GLU A 60 -6.09 -18.17 -20.19
C GLU A 60 -4.55 -18.18 -20.23
N TYR A 61 -3.87 -18.28 -19.08
CA TYR A 61 -2.44 -18.51 -19.03
C TYR A 61 -2.08 -19.92 -19.51
N ASP A 62 -0.88 -20.09 -20.12
CA ASP A 62 -0.36 -21.36 -20.66
C ASP A 62 -1.21 -22.00 -21.78
N MET A 63 -2.08 -21.24 -22.43
CA MET A 63 -2.94 -21.67 -23.53
C MET A 63 -2.44 -21.20 -24.91
N GLY A 64 -1.13 -21.25 -25.13
CA GLY A 64 -0.49 -20.85 -26.39
C GLY A 64 -0.49 -19.33 -26.57
N ASN A 65 -1.24 -18.80 -27.53
CA ASN A 65 -1.30 -17.36 -27.81
C ASN A 65 -2.45 -16.63 -27.10
N PHE A 66 -3.12 -17.27 -26.15
CA PHE A 66 -4.25 -16.64 -25.46
C PHE A 66 -3.80 -15.43 -24.66
N GLU A 67 -2.63 -15.50 -24.01
CA GLU A 67 -2.03 -14.37 -23.31
C GLU A 67 -1.85 -13.10 -24.17
N CYS A 68 -1.82 -13.27 -25.49
CA CYS A 68 -1.67 -12.16 -26.44
C CYS A 68 -2.99 -11.56 -26.90
N ASN A 69 -4.10 -12.32 -26.84
CA ASN A 69 -5.32 -11.99 -27.57
C ASN A 69 -6.58 -11.99 -26.72
N TYR A 70 -6.59 -12.69 -25.60
CA TYR A 70 -7.75 -12.84 -24.75
C TYR A 70 -7.41 -12.36 -23.34
N SER A 71 -8.32 -11.64 -22.76
CA SER A 71 -8.13 -11.16 -21.39
C SER A 71 -9.47 -10.85 -20.80
N ASP A 72 -9.84 -11.63 -19.82
CA ASP A 72 -10.89 -11.26 -18.93
C ASP A 72 -10.59 -9.92 -18.27
N VAL A 73 -11.62 -9.19 -17.96
CA VAL A 73 -11.52 -7.85 -17.40
C VAL A 73 -11.89 -7.84 -15.94
N PHE A 74 -11.11 -7.14 -15.16
CA PHE A 74 -11.52 -6.79 -13.81
C PHE A 74 -11.14 -5.34 -13.49
N ALA A 75 -11.89 -4.76 -12.57
CA ALA A 75 -11.63 -3.40 -12.09
C ALA A 75 -12.00 -3.25 -10.61
N PHE A 76 -11.33 -2.32 -9.97
CA PHE A 76 -11.67 -1.81 -8.65
C PHE A 76 -12.01 -0.33 -8.79
N LEU A 77 -13.28 -0.04 -9.02
CA LEU A 77 -13.79 1.29 -9.32
C LEU A 77 -14.13 2.02 -8.03
N LEU A 78 -13.33 3.02 -7.68
CA LEU A 78 -13.59 3.92 -6.56
C LEU A 78 -14.22 5.20 -7.08
N THR A 79 -15.44 5.51 -6.64
CA THR A 79 -16.17 6.73 -7.03
C THR A 79 -16.29 7.65 -5.85
N ASP A 80 -15.86 8.91 -6.01
CA ASP A 80 -15.95 9.94 -4.99
C ASP A 80 -17.36 10.59 -4.93
N GLN A 81 -17.58 11.47 -3.96
CA GLN A 81 -18.85 12.21 -3.78
C GLN A 81 -19.22 13.11 -4.98
N ASN A 82 -18.28 13.45 -5.87
CA ASN A 82 -18.48 14.25 -7.06
C ASN A 82 -18.83 13.41 -8.29
N GLY A 83 -18.84 12.06 -8.13
CA GLY A 83 -19.08 11.11 -9.20
C GLY A 83 -17.84 10.86 -10.07
N VAL A 84 -16.63 11.20 -9.58
CA VAL A 84 -15.38 10.88 -10.28
C VAL A 84 -14.97 9.47 -9.92
N THR A 85 -14.85 8.59 -10.93
CA THR A 85 -14.47 7.20 -10.77
C THR A 85 -13.02 6.98 -11.18
N THR A 86 -12.27 6.25 -10.35
CA THR A 86 -10.88 5.84 -10.59
C THR A 86 -10.76 4.34 -10.49
N ASN A 87 -10.10 3.71 -11.47
CA ASN A 87 -9.76 2.28 -11.39
C ASN A 87 -8.47 2.11 -10.57
N LEU A 88 -8.53 1.33 -9.49
CA LEU A 88 -7.39 1.03 -8.63
C LEU A 88 -6.66 -0.26 -9.05
N ALA A 89 -7.21 -1.03 -10.00
CA ALA A 89 -6.61 -2.25 -10.53
C ALA A 89 -5.70 -1.92 -11.73
N VAL A 90 -4.63 -1.18 -11.48
CA VAL A 90 -3.65 -0.76 -12.48
C VAL A 90 -2.23 -1.17 -12.07
N LEU A 91 -1.33 -1.29 -13.03
CA LEU A 91 0.09 -1.53 -12.77
C LEU A 91 0.68 -0.38 -11.96
N PRO A 92 1.58 -0.64 -11.00
CA PRO A 92 2.18 0.38 -10.16
C PRO A 92 2.73 1.56 -10.96
N GLU A 93 2.41 2.78 -10.51
CA GLU A 93 2.85 4.05 -11.11
C GLU A 93 2.40 4.26 -12.57
N THR A 94 1.36 3.57 -13.01
CA THR A 94 0.79 3.71 -14.37
C THR A 94 -0.73 3.76 -14.33
N ASP A 95 -1.34 4.03 -15.51
CA ASP A 95 -2.79 3.88 -15.73
C ASP A 95 -3.11 2.59 -16.53
N ILE A 96 -2.14 1.67 -16.67
CA ILE A 96 -2.32 0.42 -17.44
C ILE A 96 -3.12 -0.56 -16.58
N PRO A 97 -4.29 -1.03 -17.04
CA PRO A 97 -5.08 -2.02 -16.30
C PRO A 97 -4.30 -3.32 -16.09
N ILE A 98 -4.49 -3.94 -14.95
CA ILE A 98 -4.01 -5.30 -14.71
C ILE A 98 -4.90 -6.24 -15.50
N ALA A 99 -4.30 -6.95 -16.45
CA ALA A 99 -4.95 -7.87 -17.37
C ALA A 99 -3.93 -8.90 -17.86
N ILE A 100 -4.38 -10.06 -18.34
CA ILE A 100 -3.50 -11.12 -18.82
C ILE A 100 -2.65 -10.63 -19.98
N THR A 101 -3.26 -9.92 -20.93
CA THR A 101 -2.57 -9.32 -22.08
C THR A 101 -1.54 -8.25 -21.72
N ASN A 102 -1.59 -7.74 -20.48
CA ASN A 102 -0.65 -6.77 -19.95
C ASN A 102 0.39 -7.38 -19.01
N ILE A 103 0.21 -8.65 -18.59
CA ILE A 103 1.11 -9.33 -17.64
C ILE A 103 1.29 -10.77 -18.09
N HIS A 104 2.37 -11.05 -18.81
CA HIS A 104 2.75 -12.41 -19.21
C HIS A 104 4.25 -12.51 -19.51
N PRO A 105 4.84 -13.72 -19.41
CA PRO A 105 6.24 -13.94 -19.81
C PRO A 105 6.39 -13.83 -21.32
N ASP A 106 7.59 -14.12 -21.82
CA ASP A 106 7.89 -14.08 -23.25
C ASP A 106 7.03 -15.14 -23.99
N ASN A 107 6.26 -14.67 -24.95
CA ASN A 107 5.40 -15.48 -25.81
C ASN A 107 5.84 -15.32 -27.25
N ASP A 108 5.90 -16.42 -28.01
CA ASP A 108 6.40 -16.44 -29.40
C ASP A 108 5.62 -15.50 -30.35
N GLU A 109 4.37 -15.15 -30.03
CA GLU A 109 3.53 -14.29 -30.88
C GLU A 109 3.60 -12.80 -30.52
N CYS A 110 3.66 -12.45 -29.24
CA CYS A 110 3.58 -11.06 -28.81
C CYS A 110 4.76 -10.60 -27.93
N GLY A 111 5.71 -11.49 -27.62
CA GLY A 111 6.81 -11.16 -26.71
C GLY A 111 6.36 -11.15 -25.24
N ALA A 112 7.07 -10.44 -24.38
CA ALA A 112 6.74 -10.30 -22.98
C ALA A 112 5.99 -8.99 -22.71
N ALA A 113 5.02 -9.02 -21.79
CA ALA A 113 4.37 -7.82 -21.26
C ALA A 113 4.50 -7.80 -19.74
N ASN A 114 5.21 -6.79 -19.20
CA ASN A 114 5.43 -6.58 -17.76
C ASN A 114 5.68 -7.89 -16.96
N PRO A 115 6.65 -8.72 -17.41
CA PRO A 115 6.84 -10.09 -16.90
C PRO A 115 7.24 -10.12 -15.42
N GLU A 116 7.73 -9.01 -14.85
CA GLU A 116 8.04 -8.87 -13.44
C GLU A 116 6.82 -8.99 -12.53
N TYR A 117 5.62 -8.75 -13.07
CA TYR A 117 4.36 -8.90 -12.34
C TYR A 117 3.71 -10.27 -12.55
N PHE A 118 4.24 -11.11 -13.43
CA PHE A 118 3.81 -12.49 -13.58
C PHE A 118 4.49 -13.39 -12.55
N HIS A 119 3.70 -14.02 -11.67
CA HIS A 119 4.26 -14.91 -10.66
C HIS A 119 4.72 -16.25 -11.25
N GLY A 120 3.95 -16.81 -12.17
CA GLY A 120 4.23 -18.10 -12.79
C GLY A 120 2.98 -18.89 -13.18
N TYR A 121 3.22 -19.91 -13.98
CA TYR A 121 2.21 -20.92 -14.32
C TYR A 121 1.99 -21.86 -13.14
N THR A 122 0.78 -22.40 -13.02
CA THR A 122 0.44 -23.37 -11.99
C THR A 122 0.99 -24.76 -12.38
N PRO A 123 1.78 -25.41 -11.52
CA PRO A 123 2.36 -26.72 -11.83
C PRO A 123 1.31 -27.79 -12.04
N VAL A 124 1.42 -28.55 -13.13
CA VAL A 124 0.54 -29.68 -13.43
C VAL A 124 0.57 -30.70 -12.30
N GLY A 125 -0.59 -31.01 -11.74
CA GLY A 125 -0.75 -32.03 -10.68
C GLY A 125 -0.47 -31.57 -9.25
N GLN A 126 -0.14 -30.29 -9.04
CA GLN A 126 -0.04 -29.64 -7.73
C GLN A 126 -0.66 -28.22 -7.78
N PRO A 127 -1.93 -28.09 -8.15
CA PRO A 127 -2.54 -26.78 -8.21
C PRO A 127 -2.79 -26.24 -6.79
N ASP A 128 -2.13 -25.14 -6.45
CA ASP A 128 -2.48 -24.35 -5.26
C ASP A 128 -3.84 -23.67 -5.45
N ILE A 129 -4.15 -23.34 -6.72
CA ILE A 129 -5.41 -22.76 -7.20
C ILE A 129 -5.78 -23.45 -8.51
N GLY A 130 -7.06 -23.43 -8.88
CA GLY A 130 -7.59 -24.09 -10.09
C GLY A 130 -7.32 -23.36 -11.41
N TYR A 131 -6.48 -22.33 -11.44
CA TYR A 131 -6.15 -21.50 -12.58
C TYR A 131 -4.75 -21.80 -13.11
N ASP A 132 -4.51 -21.62 -14.42
CA ASP A 132 -3.27 -22.03 -15.10
C ASP A 132 -2.09 -21.08 -14.83
N GLY A 133 -2.36 -19.84 -14.44
CA GLY A 133 -1.35 -18.88 -14.05
C GLY A 133 -1.88 -17.77 -13.14
N ARG A 134 -0.95 -17.01 -12.57
CA ARG A 134 -1.29 -15.93 -11.65
C ARG A 134 -0.26 -14.80 -11.62
N THR A 135 -0.68 -13.64 -11.16
CA THR A 135 0.19 -12.49 -10.92
C THR A 135 0.90 -12.57 -9.57
N VAL A 136 1.91 -11.72 -9.38
CA VAL A 136 2.41 -11.40 -8.04
C VAL A 136 1.32 -10.65 -7.24
N PRO A 137 1.42 -10.56 -5.90
CA PRO A 137 0.51 -9.72 -5.12
C PRO A 137 0.65 -8.24 -5.49
N PHE A 138 -0.49 -7.60 -5.74
CA PHE A 138 -0.63 -6.16 -5.95
C PHE A 138 -1.24 -5.48 -4.74
N ILE A 139 -1.06 -4.16 -4.67
CA ILE A 139 -1.74 -3.29 -3.71
C ILE A 139 -2.60 -2.31 -4.50
N ALA A 140 -3.92 -2.42 -4.34
CA ALA A 140 -4.85 -1.38 -4.74
C ALA A 140 -4.83 -0.30 -3.65
N GLN A 141 -4.65 0.97 -4.03
CA GLN A 141 -4.60 2.06 -3.06
C GLN A 141 -5.15 3.36 -3.64
N ALA A 142 -5.74 4.18 -2.77
CA ALA A 142 -6.19 5.52 -3.11
C ALA A 142 -6.04 6.47 -1.91
N ASN A 143 -5.81 7.76 -2.20
CA ASN A 143 -6.01 8.80 -1.20
C ASN A 143 -7.50 9.13 -1.16
N VAL A 144 -8.06 9.17 0.04
CA VAL A 144 -9.47 9.45 0.30
C VAL A 144 -9.59 10.56 1.35
N ASN A 145 -10.73 11.25 1.36
CA ASN A 145 -10.98 12.29 2.34
C ASN A 145 -11.80 11.72 3.50
N ILE A 146 -11.35 11.92 4.72
CA ILE A 146 -12.03 11.48 5.92
C ILE A 146 -13.44 12.09 5.98
N GLY A 147 -14.42 11.26 6.30
CA GLY A 147 -15.80 11.68 6.48
C GLY A 147 -16.61 11.90 5.18
N GLU A 148 -16.00 11.76 4.01
CA GLU A 148 -16.72 11.78 2.73
C GLU A 148 -17.20 10.38 2.36
N THR A 149 -18.34 10.29 1.69
CA THR A 149 -18.84 8.98 1.22
C THR A 149 -18.21 8.63 -0.12
N TYR A 150 -17.69 7.42 -0.20
CA TYR A 150 -17.18 6.80 -1.41
C TYR A 150 -18.00 5.56 -1.75
N HIS A 151 -18.16 5.31 -3.05
CA HIS A 151 -18.67 4.05 -3.57
C HIS A 151 -17.51 3.24 -4.14
N ILE A 152 -17.37 1.98 -3.73
CA ILE A 152 -16.39 1.06 -4.33
C ILE A 152 -17.11 -0.12 -4.98
N LYS A 153 -16.68 -0.45 -6.20
CA LYS A 153 -17.15 -1.59 -6.95
C LYS A 153 -15.97 -2.44 -7.37
N LEU A 154 -15.96 -3.68 -6.94
CA LEU A 154 -14.99 -4.70 -7.33
C LEU A 154 -15.72 -5.65 -8.29
N ALA A 155 -15.26 -5.73 -9.51
CA ALA A 155 -15.91 -6.53 -10.53
C ALA A 155 -14.89 -7.30 -11.37
N VAL A 156 -15.23 -8.53 -11.76
CA VAL A 156 -14.51 -9.35 -12.75
C VAL A 156 -15.52 -9.95 -13.68
N ALA A 157 -15.20 -10.03 -14.97
CA ALA A 157 -16.07 -10.59 -15.99
C ALA A 157 -15.26 -11.20 -17.15
N ASP A 158 -15.82 -12.21 -17.80
CA ASP A 158 -15.30 -12.73 -19.06
C ASP A 158 -15.48 -11.70 -20.17
N ALA A 159 -14.44 -11.49 -20.97
CA ALA A 159 -14.46 -10.57 -22.10
C ALA A 159 -14.53 -11.34 -23.42
N SER A 160 -15.40 -10.90 -24.31
CA SER A 160 -15.61 -11.43 -25.68
C SER A 160 -16.23 -12.83 -25.76
N ASP A 161 -16.00 -13.74 -24.85
CA ASP A 161 -16.64 -15.06 -24.79
C ASP A 161 -16.95 -15.46 -23.32
N ALA A 162 -17.33 -16.68 -23.06
CA ALA A 162 -17.67 -17.19 -21.72
C ALA A 162 -16.93 -18.51 -21.45
N GLN A 163 -15.68 -18.56 -21.87
CA GLN A 163 -14.83 -19.72 -21.72
C GLN A 163 -13.54 -19.33 -20.99
N LEU A 164 -12.98 -20.24 -20.20
CA LEU A 164 -11.76 -20.00 -19.41
C LEU A 164 -11.95 -18.92 -18.35
N ASP A 165 -12.10 -19.37 -17.14
CA ASP A 165 -12.45 -18.52 -16.02
C ASP A 165 -11.26 -17.71 -15.48
N SER A 166 -11.56 -16.51 -15.01
CA SER A 166 -10.63 -15.68 -14.24
C SER A 166 -11.12 -15.41 -12.83
N ALA A 167 -10.20 -15.13 -11.92
CA ALA A 167 -10.53 -14.78 -10.56
C ALA A 167 -9.60 -13.73 -9.97
N VAL A 168 -10.18 -12.94 -9.08
CA VAL A 168 -9.46 -12.02 -8.22
C VAL A 168 -9.59 -12.46 -6.76
N PHE A 169 -8.46 -12.70 -6.11
CA PHE A 169 -8.37 -13.09 -4.70
C PHE A 169 -7.93 -11.89 -3.88
N LEU A 170 -8.76 -11.50 -2.94
CA LEU A 170 -8.42 -10.46 -1.95
C LEU A 170 -7.77 -11.10 -0.75
N GLU A 171 -6.67 -10.54 -0.26
CA GLU A 171 -6.04 -11.01 0.97
C GLU A 171 -6.92 -10.66 2.17
N ALA A 172 -7.25 -11.68 2.96
CA ALA A 172 -8.06 -11.48 4.16
C ALA A 172 -7.35 -10.56 5.16
N GLY A 173 -8.08 -9.56 5.68
CA GLY A 173 -7.53 -8.58 6.61
C GLY A 173 -6.65 -7.50 5.98
N SER A 174 -6.45 -7.51 4.65
CA SER A 174 -5.66 -6.47 3.98
C SER A 174 -6.46 -5.22 3.60
N PHE A 175 -7.78 -5.26 3.75
CA PHE A 175 -8.61 -4.08 3.52
C PHE A 175 -8.37 -3.10 4.67
N ASP A 176 -7.43 -2.22 4.42
CA ASP A 176 -6.98 -1.23 5.38
C ASP A 176 -7.66 0.11 5.08
N LEU A 177 -8.48 0.55 6.02
CA LEU A 177 -9.07 1.89 6.02
C LEU A 177 -8.10 2.92 6.62
N GLY A 178 -6.89 2.45 6.89
CA GLY A 178 -5.62 3.13 7.02
C GLY A 178 -5.45 4.03 8.22
N ILE A 179 -5.09 3.47 9.37
CA ILE A 179 -4.16 4.23 10.22
C ILE A 179 -2.81 4.20 9.53
N ASN A 180 -2.14 5.35 9.47
CA ASN A 180 -0.76 5.43 9.02
C ASN A 180 -0.03 6.41 9.91
N LEU A 181 0.81 5.90 10.80
CA LEU A 181 1.65 6.70 11.70
C LEU A 181 2.83 7.35 10.98
N GLY A 182 3.05 7.00 9.71
CA GLY A 182 4.14 7.49 8.88
C GLY A 182 5.24 6.46 8.67
N GLU A 183 6.31 6.90 8.02
CA GLU A 183 7.52 6.08 7.85
C GLU A 183 8.34 6.07 9.13
N ASP A 184 9.10 4.99 9.36
CA ASP A 184 10.03 4.89 10.47
C ASP A 184 10.95 6.11 10.55
N ILE A 185 11.16 6.62 11.76
CA ILE A 185 12.06 7.75 12.05
C ILE A 185 13.37 7.17 12.52
N LEU A 186 14.35 7.07 11.63
CA LEU A 186 15.61 6.37 11.87
C LEU A 186 16.80 7.33 11.83
N ILE A 187 17.79 7.08 12.68
CA ILE A 187 19.05 7.83 12.65
C ILE A 187 19.73 7.62 11.30
N GLY A 188 20.00 8.74 10.58
CA GLY A 188 20.66 8.75 9.27
C GLY A 188 19.72 8.61 8.08
N SER A 189 18.41 8.58 8.27
CA SER A 189 17.41 8.56 7.20
C SER A 189 17.06 9.97 6.67
N GLY A 190 17.42 11.02 7.41
CA GLY A 190 17.15 12.41 7.06
C GLY A 190 15.83 12.94 7.65
N ASN A 191 15.10 12.10 8.41
CA ASN A 191 13.92 12.48 9.18
C ASN A 191 14.11 12.30 10.69
N GLU A 192 15.38 12.06 11.12
CA GLU A 192 15.73 11.88 12.53
C GLU A 192 15.46 13.13 13.38
N GLU A 193 15.02 12.90 14.61
CA GLU A 193 14.88 13.94 15.63
C GLU A 193 15.93 13.82 16.74
N CYS A 194 16.28 14.96 17.35
CA CYS A 194 17.20 15.00 18.47
C CYS A 194 16.47 14.69 19.78
N ILE A 195 17.17 14.00 20.70
CA ILE A 195 16.67 13.82 22.06
C ILE A 195 16.38 15.19 22.72
N GLY A 196 15.20 15.29 23.35
CA GLY A 196 14.72 16.54 23.95
C GLY A 196 13.70 17.29 23.08
N ASN A 197 13.46 16.84 21.86
CA ASN A 197 12.31 17.22 21.04
C ASN A 197 11.20 16.20 21.23
N ASP A 198 9.97 16.67 21.00
CA ASP A 198 8.79 15.82 21.01
C ASP A 198 8.33 15.56 19.57
N ILE A 199 7.97 14.30 19.27
CA ILE A 199 7.32 13.89 18.02
C ILE A 199 5.86 13.62 18.34
N ILE A 200 4.95 14.07 17.48
CA ILE A 200 3.52 13.77 17.59
C ILE A 200 3.18 12.69 16.56
N LEU A 201 2.92 11.49 17.05
CA LEU A 201 2.30 10.43 16.25
C LEU A 201 0.81 10.71 16.16
N ASN A 202 0.22 10.60 14.97
CA ASN A 202 -1.18 10.93 14.72
C ASN A 202 -1.82 9.84 13.86
N THR A 203 -2.86 9.20 14.40
CA THR A 203 -3.64 8.17 13.67
C THR A 203 -4.45 8.74 12.52
N GLN A 204 -4.63 10.06 12.48
CA GLN A 204 -5.49 10.79 11.54
C GLN A 204 -6.98 10.38 11.62
N ILE A 205 -7.37 9.69 12.67
CA ILE A 205 -8.77 9.39 12.96
C ILE A 205 -9.40 10.57 13.68
N ASP A 206 -10.62 10.90 13.30
CA ASP A 206 -11.38 11.98 13.94
C ASP A 206 -11.80 11.57 15.36
N ASP A 207 -11.32 12.30 16.38
CA ASP A 207 -11.70 12.13 17.79
C ASP A 207 -13.21 12.34 18.06
N SER A 208 -13.95 12.92 17.10
CA SER A 208 -15.38 13.11 17.21
C SER A 208 -16.21 11.85 16.94
N LEU A 209 -15.59 10.77 16.45
CA LEU A 209 -16.26 9.50 16.26
C LEU A 209 -16.58 8.90 17.64
N GLU A 210 -17.88 8.90 18.00
CA GLU A 210 -18.34 8.32 19.24
C GLU A 210 -17.97 6.82 19.29
N GLU A 211 -17.51 6.35 20.46
CA GLU A 211 -17.13 4.96 20.77
C GLU A 211 -15.75 4.48 20.20
N THR A 212 -14.96 5.33 19.56
CA THR A 212 -13.61 4.93 19.16
C THR A 212 -12.66 4.83 20.35
N ILE A 213 -11.94 3.71 20.46
CA ILE A 213 -10.99 3.45 21.54
C ILE A 213 -9.60 3.38 20.94
N PHE A 214 -8.64 4.15 21.48
CA PHE A 214 -7.24 4.12 21.11
C PHE A 214 -6.44 3.43 22.22
N ASN A 215 -5.72 2.37 21.88
CA ASN A 215 -4.79 1.70 22.77
C ASN A 215 -3.39 1.87 22.21
N TRP A 216 -2.59 2.69 22.85
CA TRP A 216 -1.19 2.92 22.47
C TRP A 216 -0.25 1.98 23.21
N TYR A 217 0.81 1.58 22.53
CA TYR A 217 1.86 0.71 23.08
C TYR A 217 3.24 1.31 22.80
N LYS A 218 4.19 1.04 23.69
CA LYS A 218 5.62 1.25 23.47
C LYS A 218 6.34 -0.06 23.73
N ASP A 219 7.11 -0.54 22.75
CA ASP A 219 7.85 -1.82 22.80
C ASP A 219 6.95 -3.00 23.22
N GLY A 220 5.70 -2.99 22.76
CA GLY A 220 4.67 -3.98 23.08
C GLY A 220 4.01 -3.84 24.46
N ALA A 221 4.39 -2.85 25.26
CA ALA A 221 3.76 -2.56 26.55
C ALA A 221 2.69 -1.46 26.38
N ILE A 222 1.48 -1.68 26.91
CA ILE A 222 0.39 -0.71 26.84
C ILE A 222 0.72 0.56 27.61
N LEU A 223 0.31 1.71 27.08
CA LEU A 223 0.40 3.03 27.68
C LEU A 223 -0.97 3.40 28.26
N ASP A 224 -1.24 3.00 29.50
CA ASP A 224 -2.58 3.03 30.13
C ASP A 224 -3.26 4.42 30.17
N ASP A 225 -2.47 5.50 30.15
CA ASP A 225 -2.97 6.88 30.24
C ASP A 225 -3.12 7.56 28.86
N GLU A 226 -2.73 6.87 27.77
CA GLU A 226 -2.74 7.40 26.40
C GLU A 226 -3.90 6.80 25.60
N ASN A 227 -4.96 7.59 25.44
CA ASN A 227 -6.23 7.15 24.81
C ASN A 227 -6.79 8.13 23.77
N SER A 228 -5.93 9.00 23.22
CA SER A 228 -6.29 9.98 22.20
C SER A 228 -5.87 9.49 20.80
N SER A 229 -6.39 10.12 19.75
CA SER A 229 -5.97 9.88 18.37
C SER A 229 -4.51 10.24 18.10
N THR A 230 -3.86 10.94 19.04
CA THR A 230 -2.45 11.35 18.97
C THR A 230 -1.67 10.91 20.19
N LEU A 231 -0.38 10.58 20.00
CA LEU A 231 0.57 10.28 21.05
C LEU A 231 1.79 11.19 20.91
N VAL A 232 2.22 11.81 22.03
CA VAL A 232 3.47 12.56 22.09
C VAL A 232 4.58 11.63 22.54
N VAL A 233 5.63 11.48 21.74
CA VAL A 233 6.77 10.61 22.04
C VAL A 233 8.06 11.41 22.11
N SER A 234 8.91 11.10 23.10
CA SER A 234 10.19 11.79 23.37
C SER A 234 11.36 10.83 23.60
N GLU A 235 11.11 9.53 23.41
CA GLU A 235 12.10 8.48 23.63
C GLU A 235 12.12 7.50 22.46
N THR A 236 13.29 6.93 22.16
CA THR A 236 13.43 5.84 21.19
C THR A 236 12.60 4.62 21.62
N GLY A 237 11.93 4.00 20.65
CA GLY A 237 11.14 2.80 20.84
C GLY A 237 10.27 2.48 19.63
N THR A 238 9.70 1.29 19.63
CA THR A 238 8.64 0.90 18.70
C THR A 238 7.30 1.29 19.30
N TYR A 239 6.59 2.16 18.62
CA TYR A 239 5.26 2.62 19.02
C TYR A 239 4.20 2.02 18.13
N SER A 240 3.15 1.46 18.71
CA SER A 240 2.01 0.96 17.96
C SER A 240 0.70 1.42 18.58
N VAL A 241 -0.34 1.42 17.78
CA VAL A 241 -1.70 1.75 18.21
C VAL A 241 -2.70 0.76 17.65
N ASP A 242 -3.57 0.25 18.53
CA ASP A 242 -4.79 -0.46 18.14
C ASP A 242 -5.95 0.51 18.27
N VAL A 243 -6.69 0.72 17.19
CA VAL A 243 -7.90 1.54 17.21
C VAL A 243 -9.10 0.67 16.97
N ILE A 244 -10.01 0.67 17.96
CA ILE A 244 -11.26 -0.08 17.94
C ILE A 244 -12.37 0.90 17.63
N ILE A 245 -13.01 0.74 16.47
CA ILE A 245 -14.09 1.62 16.00
C ILE A 245 -15.43 1.00 16.31
N SER A 246 -15.51 -0.33 16.32
CA SER A 246 -16.68 -1.12 16.72
C SER A 246 -16.25 -2.54 17.12
N GLU A 247 -17.18 -3.35 17.63
CA GLU A 247 -16.90 -4.74 18.04
C GLU A 247 -16.20 -5.60 16.97
N ASN A 248 -16.37 -5.28 15.68
CA ASN A 248 -15.80 -6.05 14.56
C ASN A 248 -14.90 -5.21 13.64
N CYS A 249 -14.59 -3.97 14.02
CA CYS A 249 -13.76 -3.07 13.23
C CYS A 249 -12.61 -2.56 14.10
N THR A 250 -11.45 -3.16 13.92
CA THR A 250 -10.20 -2.77 14.58
C THR A 250 -9.13 -2.58 13.53
N THR A 251 -8.36 -1.52 13.63
CA THR A 251 -7.21 -1.23 12.78
C THR A 251 -6.00 -0.92 13.65
N ALA A 252 -4.79 -1.19 13.15
CA ALA A 252 -3.56 -1.00 13.90
C ALA A 252 -2.44 -0.55 12.97
N ASP A 253 -1.47 0.16 13.53
CA ASP A 253 -0.22 0.48 12.85
C ASP A 253 0.92 0.59 13.85
N GLU A 254 2.16 0.48 13.35
CA GLU A 254 3.38 0.49 14.14
C GLU A 254 4.43 1.37 13.46
N ILE A 255 5.20 2.11 14.25
CA ILE A 255 6.30 2.96 13.79
C ILE A 255 7.50 2.80 14.72
N LEU A 256 8.70 2.66 14.15
CA LEU A 256 9.96 2.73 14.88
C LEU A 256 10.43 4.18 14.93
N VAL A 257 10.68 4.67 16.14
CA VAL A 257 11.21 6.03 16.39
C VAL A 257 12.57 5.93 17.05
N GLU A 258 13.59 6.50 16.41
CA GLU A 258 14.94 6.65 16.96
C GLU A 258 15.27 8.11 17.14
N PHE A 259 15.65 8.49 18.38
CA PHE A 259 16.15 9.83 18.68
C PHE A 259 17.66 9.87 18.63
N TYR A 260 18.20 10.84 17.89
CA TYR A 260 19.64 11.09 17.86
C TYR A 260 20.10 11.71 19.19
N ILE A 261 21.07 11.07 19.83
CA ILE A 261 21.74 11.59 21.01
C ILE A 261 23.02 12.26 20.54
N PRO A 262 23.12 13.61 20.55
CA PRO A 262 24.35 14.26 20.15
C PRO A 262 25.48 13.89 21.13
N GLU A 263 26.63 13.53 20.55
CA GLU A 263 27.82 13.29 21.38
C GLU A 263 28.16 14.56 22.17
N GLU A 264 28.28 14.45 23.49
CA GLU A 264 28.82 15.54 24.31
C GLU A 264 30.28 15.78 23.91
N VAL A 265 30.54 16.93 23.34
CA VAL A 265 31.92 17.34 23.06
C VAL A 265 32.57 17.78 24.37
N GLU A 266 33.11 16.82 25.09
CA GLU A 266 33.94 17.11 26.26
C GLU A 266 35.24 17.78 25.81
N ASN A 267 35.56 18.93 26.42
CA ASN A 267 36.81 19.64 26.26
C ASN A 267 37.09 20.19 24.83
N LEU A 268 36.25 21.10 24.36
CA LEU A 268 36.65 21.96 23.25
C LEU A 268 37.97 22.65 23.58
N PRO A 269 39.04 22.47 22.78
CA PRO A 269 40.28 23.17 22.99
C PRO A 269 40.06 24.69 22.95
N THR A 270 40.57 25.42 23.88
CA THR A 270 40.54 26.86 23.85
C THR A 270 41.35 27.35 22.65
N LEU A 271 40.64 27.93 21.66
CA LEU A 271 41.31 28.56 20.53
C LEU A 271 41.95 29.86 20.99
N ASN A 272 43.26 29.90 20.99
CA ASN A 272 44.04 31.11 21.31
C ASN A 272 44.56 31.69 19.99
N SER A 273 44.21 32.94 19.70
CA SER A 273 44.77 33.71 18.62
C SER A 273 45.53 34.92 19.18
N CYS A 274 46.66 35.22 18.58
CA CYS A 274 47.33 36.48 18.83
C CYS A 274 46.87 37.50 17.77
N ASP A 275 46.54 38.70 18.23
CA ASP A 275 46.26 39.84 17.35
C ASP A 275 47.53 40.18 16.54
N ASN A 276 47.46 40.10 15.20
CA ASN A 276 48.60 40.26 14.32
C ASN A 276 48.92 41.76 14.12
N PHE A 277 49.76 42.33 14.94
CA PHE A 277 50.39 43.67 14.80
C PHE A 277 49.47 44.88 14.63
N GLU A 278 48.21 44.74 14.31
CA GLU A 278 47.18 45.78 14.35
C GLU A 278 46.17 45.40 15.41
N ILE A 279 46.10 46.21 16.49
CA ILE A 279 45.15 45.94 17.60
C ILE A 279 43.77 46.40 17.12
N ASP A 280 43.17 45.61 16.24
CA ASP A 280 41.81 45.84 15.66
C ASP A 280 40.72 44.94 16.27
N GLY A 281 41.14 44.02 17.19
CA GLY A 281 40.23 43.08 17.82
C GLY A 281 39.90 41.85 16.96
N ASN A 282 40.54 41.64 15.80
CA ASN A 282 40.32 40.52 14.90
C ASN A 282 41.49 39.52 14.96
N GLY A 283 41.24 38.33 15.42
CA GLY A 283 42.22 37.24 15.43
C GLY A 283 41.99 36.25 14.29
N ILE A 284 43.05 35.68 13.72
CA ILE A 284 42.97 34.59 12.77
C ILE A 284 43.11 33.28 13.54
N PHE A 285 42.10 32.41 13.40
CA PHE A 285 42.10 31.09 13.99
C PHE A 285 42.35 30.05 12.93
N ASP A 286 43.28 29.13 13.18
CA ASP A 286 43.49 27.95 12.35
C ASP A 286 42.49 26.88 12.81
N LEU A 287 41.47 26.62 11.98
CA LEU A 287 40.43 25.66 12.25
C LEU A 287 40.70 24.27 11.64
N ASP A 288 41.82 24.09 10.92
CA ASP A 288 42.15 22.82 10.26
C ASP A 288 42.18 21.62 11.23
N PRO A 289 42.68 21.71 12.45
CA PRO A 289 42.60 20.59 13.40
C PRO A 289 41.21 20.29 13.95
N VAL A 290 40.26 21.23 13.81
CA VAL A 290 38.93 21.15 14.41
C VAL A 290 37.89 20.71 13.35
N SER A 291 38.14 21.01 12.07
CA SER A 291 37.19 20.79 11.01
C SER A 291 36.86 19.32 10.74
N TYR A 292 37.77 18.38 11.06
CA TYR A 292 37.55 16.96 10.80
C TYR A 292 36.66 16.22 11.78
N THR A 293 36.43 16.76 12.96
CA THR A 293 35.64 16.09 13.98
C THR A 293 34.23 16.65 14.18
N HIS A 294 33.95 17.86 13.70
CA HIS A 294 32.69 18.58 14.04
C HIS A 294 31.85 19.02 12.84
N LEU A 295 32.31 18.92 11.61
CA LEU A 295 31.57 19.31 10.39
C LEU A 295 30.91 18.13 9.64
N ARG A 296 30.87 16.94 10.24
CA ARG A 296 30.14 15.78 9.69
C ARG A 296 28.77 15.53 10.32
N ALA A 297 28.28 16.43 11.15
CA ALA A 297 26.95 16.36 11.71
C ALA A 297 26.05 17.43 11.05
N HIS A 298 25.83 17.29 9.73
CA HIS A 298 24.74 17.92 8.95
C HIS A 298 24.54 17.16 7.68
#